data_9f599f1a3a3bc5e62101585d01010f45
#
_entry.id   9f599f1a3a3bc5e62101585d01010f45
#
_cell.length_a   1.000
_cell.length_b   1.000
_cell.length_c   1.000
_cell.angle_alpha   90.00
_cell.angle_beta   90.00
_cell.angle_gamma   90.00
#
_symmetry.space_group_name_H-M   'P 1'
#
loop_
_entity.id
_entity.type
_entity.pdbx_description
1 polymer ?
#
loop_
_entity_poly.entity_id
_entity_poly.type
_entity_poly.pdbx_seq_one_letter_code
_entity_poly.pdbx_strand_id
1 'polypeptide(L)'
;SIPGGILQAWREARFDLVLSEAMLEEIGRVLSYPKIRKRLRWNDKRIERFLLLLKFKSLTVHPSIQKFEGLRDQGDAPILAALVESQAEALVTGDKDLLSLADRYPIFSPAEFSKRL
;
A
#
# COMPACT_ATOMS: atom_id res chain seq x y z
N SER A 1 1.83 -15.48 -7.48
CA SER A 1 2.81 -14.38 -7.27
C SER A 1 2.82 -13.93 -5.83
N ILE A 2 3.91 -13.28 -5.42
CA ILE A 2 4.03 -12.76 -4.06
C ILE A 2 2.96 -11.71 -3.77
N PRO A 3 2.77 -10.66 -4.62
CA PRO A 3 1.68 -9.70 -4.39
C PRO A 3 0.29 -10.35 -4.37
N GLY A 4 0.04 -11.34 -5.23
CA GLY A 4 -1.23 -12.06 -5.25
C GLY A 4 -1.47 -12.81 -3.94
N GLY A 5 -0.43 -13.42 -3.38
CA GLY A 5 -0.52 -14.11 -2.09
C GLY A 5 -0.83 -13.16 -0.94
N ILE A 6 -0.25 -11.96 -0.95
CA ILE A 6 -0.53 -10.93 0.06
C ILE A 6 -2.00 -10.48 -0.03
N LEU A 7 -2.49 -10.23 -1.24
CA LEU A 7 -3.90 -9.86 -1.45
C LEU A 7 -4.84 -10.96 -0.99
N GLN A 8 -4.50 -12.22 -1.26
CA GLN A 8 -5.31 -13.34 -0.82
C GLN A 8 -5.35 -13.43 0.71
N ALA A 9 -4.21 -13.25 1.37
CA ALA A 9 -4.14 -13.25 2.83
C ALA A 9 -5.02 -12.14 3.44
N TRP A 10 -5.03 -10.95 2.80
CA TRP A 10 -5.91 -9.88 3.22
C TRP A 10 -7.39 -10.25 3.05
N ARG A 11 -7.76 -10.85 1.93
CA ARG A 11 -9.14 -11.32 1.69
C ARG A 11 -9.57 -12.37 2.71
N GLU A 12 -8.63 -13.16 3.18
CA GLU A 12 -8.85 -14.16 4.22
C GLU A 12 -8.80 -13.55 5.64
N ALA A 13 -8.73 -12.24 5.75
CA ALA A 13 -8.69 -11.50 7.00
C ALA A 13 -7.50 -11.86 7.91
N ARG A 14 -6.37 -12.22 7.31
CA ARG A 14 -5.17 -12.57 8.07
C ARG A 14 -4.44 -11.33 8.60
N PHE A 15 -4.74 -10.16 8.07
CA PHE A 15 -4.28 -8.87 8.59
C PHE A 15 -5.26 -7.79 8.18
N ASP A 16 -5.21 -6.66 8.86
CA ASP A 16 -5.97 -5.46 8.52
C ASP A 16 -5.14 -4.58 7.60
N LEU A 17 -5.78 -4.07 6.54
CA LEU A 17 -5.12 -3.18 5.59
C LEU A 17 -5.43 -1.73 5.96
N VAL A 18 -4.39 -0.91 6.04
CA VAL A 18 -4.52 0.54 6.29
C VAL A 18 -4.17 1.27 5.00
N LEU A 19 -5.03 2.17 4.58
CA LEU A 19 -4.81 3.02 3.41
C LEU A 19 -5.21 4.46 3.74
N SER A 20 -4.55 5.43 3.09
CA SER A 20 -5.03 6.80 3.06
C SER A 20 -5.87 7.02 1.80
N GLU A 21 -6.64 8.10 1.76
CA GLU A 21 -7.38 8.45 0.53
C GLU A 21 -6.44 8.67 -0.65
N ALA A 22 -5.29 9.31 -0.39
CA ALA A 22 -4.28 9.52 -1.44
C ALA A 22 -3.75 8.21 -2.01
N MET A 23 -3.55 7.20 -1.16
CA MET A 23 -3.14 5.87 -1.62
C MET A 23 -4.21 5.20 -2.47
N LEU A 24 -5.47 5.32 -2.07
CA LEU A 24 -6.60 4.79 -2.86
C LEU A 24 -6.68 5.44 -4.23
N GLU A 25 -6.52 6.76 -4.28
CA GLU A 25 -6.53 7.51 -5.55
C GLU A 25 -5.37 7.08 -6.44
N GLU A 26 -4.18 6.88 -5.87
CA GLU A 26 -3.00 6.43 -6.61
C GLU A 26 -3.22 5.02 -7.17
N ILE A 27 -3.77 4.11 -6.38
CA ILE A 27 -4.10 2.75 -6.84
C ILE A 27 -5.08 2.81 -8.01
N GLY A 28 -6.12 3.64 -7.90
CA GLY A 28 -7.09 3.83 -8.98
C GLY A 28 -6.45 4.36 -10.25
N ARG A 29 -5.53 5.30 -10.12
CA ARG A 29 -4.80 5.88 -11.26
C ARG A 29 -3.93 4.83 -11.94
N VAL A 30 -3.16 4.08 -11.17
CA VAL A 30 -2.28 3.03 -11.68
C VAL A 30 -3.09 1.95 -12.41
N LEU A 31 -4.21 1.54 -11.85
CA LEU A 31 -5.07 0.52 -12.46
C LEU A 31 -5.74 1.02 -13.74
N SER A 32 -5.79 2.33 -13.98
CA SER A 32 -6.33 2.90 -15.22
C SER A 32 -5.29 2.97 -16.34
N TYR A 33 -4.00 2.79 -16.05
CA TYR A 33 -2.96 2.84 -17.08
C TYR A 33 -3.14 1.68 -18.07
N PRO A 34 -3.10 1.95 -19.39
CA PRO A 34 -3.28 0.92 -20.41
C PRO A 34 -2.33 -0.27 -20.25
N LYS A 35 -1.07 -0.03 -19.91
CA LYS A 35 -0.08 -1.09 -19.69
C LYS A 35 -0.48 -2.03 -18.56
N ILE A 36 -0.99 -1.47 -17.47
CA ILE A 36 -1.38 -2.24 -16.29
C ILE A 36 -2.65 -3.04 -16.59
N ARG A 37 -3.64 -2.39 -17.20
CA ARG A 37 -4.89 -3.07 -17.60
C ARG A 37 -4.62 -4.23 -18.53
N LYS A 38 -3.73 -4.02 -19.49
CA LYS A 38 -3.36 -5.05 -20.47
C LYS A 38 -2.68 -6.25 -19.79
N ARG A 39 -1.81 -5.97 -18.83
CA ARG A 39 -1.09 -7.01 -18.07
C ARG A 39 -2.03 -7.80 -17.14
N LEU A 40 -2.92 -7.11 -16.43
CA LEU A 40 -3.86 -7.73 -15.51
C LEU A 40 -5.04 -8.38 -16.22
N ARG A 41 -5.38 -7.93 -17.43
CA ARG A 41 -6.55 -8.36 -18.18
C ARG A 41 -7.87 -8.13 -17.41
N TRP A 42 -7.90 -7.06 -16.62
CA TRP A 42 -9.10 -6.68 -15.88
C TRP A 42 -9.94 -5.72 -16.71
N ASN A 43 -11.26 -5.94 -16.73
CA ASN A 43 -12.19 -5.00 -17.32
C ASN A 43 -12.55 -3.90 -16.32
N ASP A 44 -13.32 -2.90 -16.78
CA ASP A 44 -13.69 -1.75 -15.95
C ASP A 44 -14.48 -2.19 -14.71
N LYS A 45 -15.38 -3.14 -14.84
CA LYS A 45 -16.18 -3.62 -13.71
C LYS A 45 -15.33 -4.27 -12.63
N ARG A 46 -14.33 -5.03 -13.03
CA ARG A 46 -13.44 -5.71 -12.08
C ARG A 46 -12.57 -4.69 -11.32
N ILE A 47 -12.07 -3.69 -12.02
CA ILE A 47 -11.31 -2.61 -11.40
C ILE A 47 -12.19 -1.85 -10.40
N GLU A 48 -13.38 -1.48 -10.81
CA GLU A 48 -14.33 -0.78 -9.95
C GLU A 48 -14.67 -1.57 -8.69
N ARG A 49 -14.95 -2.85 -8.83
CA ARG A 49 -15.23 -3.74 -7.69
C ARG A 49 -14.04 -3.84 -6.76
N PHE A 50 -12.84 -3.94 -7.31
CA PHE A 50 -11.63 -4.02 -6.50
C PHE A 50 -11.40 -2.73 -5.69
N LEU A 51 -11.59 -1.58 -6.33
CA LEU A 51 -11.44 -0.28 -5.65
C LEU A 51 -12.49 -0.10 -4.55
N LEU A 52 -13.72 -0.54 -4.78
CA LEU A 52 -14.77 -0.52 -3.77
C LEU A 52 -14.42 -1.44 -2.59
N LEU A 53 -13.89 -2.62 -2.88
CA LEU A 53 -13.46 -3.57 -1.85
C LEU A 53 -12.36 -2.96 -0.99
N LEU A 54 -11.36 -2.33 -1.60
CA LEU A 54 -10.30 -1.63 -0.87
C LEU A 54 -10.86 -0.53 0.01
N LYS A 55 -11.76 0.28 -0.52
CA LYS A 55 -12.36 1.39 0.21
C LYS A 55 -13.15 0.92 1.44
N PHE A 56 -13.96 -0.12 1.29
CA PHE A 56 -14.85 -0.57 2.36
C PHE A 56 -14.22 -1.56 3.33
N LYS A 57 -13.21 -2.30 2.91
CA LYS A 57 -12.55 -3.31 3.74
C LYS A 57 -11.24 -2.85 4.38
N SER A 58 -10.74 -1.69 4.00
CA SER A 58 -9.53 -1.14 4.63
C SER A 58 -9.88 -0.13 5.72
N LEU A 59 -8.93 0.08 6.61
CA LEU A 59 -8.99 1.17 7.58
C LEU A 59 -8.45 2.42 6.90
N THR A 60 -9.28 3.43 6.72
CA THR A 60 -8.88 4.67 6.07
C THR A 60 -8.32 5.65 7.08
N VAL A 61 -7.11 6.17 6.81
CA VAL A 61 -6.46 7.16 7.67
C VAL A 61 -6.26 8.46 6.90
N HIS A 62 -6.17 9.56 7.66
CA HIS A 62 -5.97 10.90 7.14
C HIS A 62 -4.70 11.48 7.78
N PRO A 63 -3.52 11.13 7.22
CA PRO A 63 -2.26 11.51 7.86
C PRO A 63 -2.02 13.02 7.80
N SER A 64 -1.44 13.55 8.86
CA SER A 64 -1.03 14.94 8.92
C SER A 64 0.15 15.20 7.98
N ILE A 65 0.23 16.42 7.47
CA ILE A 65 1.38 16.83 6.65
C ILE A 65 2.55 17.03 7.60
N GLN A 66 3.65 16.27 7.38
CA GLN A 66 4.84 16.41 8.18
C GLN A 66 6.08 16.05 7.34
N LYS A 67 7.23 16.50 7.81
CA LYS A 67 8.52 16.17 7.20
C LYS A 67 9.20 15.08 8.02
N PHE A 68 9.87 14.18 7.33
CA PHE A 68 10.62 13.10 7.97
C PHE A 68 12.11 13.26 7.67
N GLU A 69 12.91 13.26 8.71
CA GLU A 69 14.36 13.32 8.59
C GLU A 69 14.87 12.02 7.95
N GLY A 70 15.81 12.15 7.02
CA GLY A 70 16.40 11.03 6.33
C GLY A 70 15.61 10.52 5.14
N LEU A 71 14.41 11.05 4.89
CA LEU A 71 13.59 10.67 3.74
C LEU A 71 14.09 11.43 2.50
N ARG A 72 14.57 10.69 1.49
CA ARG A 72 15.12 11.28 0.26
C ARG A 72 14.07 12.03 -0.55
N ASP A 73 12.91 11.41 -0.72
CA ASP A 73 11.80 11.99 -1.46
C ASP A 73 10.69 12.36 -0.48
N GLN A 74 10.54 13.66 -0.20
CA GLN A 74 9.49 14.13 0.71
C GLN A 74 8.08 13.88 0.15
N GLY A 75 7.97 13.52 -1.13
CA GLY A 75 6.72 13.03 -1.70
C GLY A 75 6.23 11.73 -1.06
N ASP A 76 7.12 10.94 -0.46
CA ASP A 76 6.79 9.73 0.28
C ASP A 76 6.37 10.00 1.73
N ALA A 77 6.48 11.24 2.20
CA ALA A 77 6.13 11.60 3.57
C ALA A 77 4.71 11.23 3.96
N PRO A 78 3.68 11.40 3.08
CA PRO A 78 2.32 10.96 3.43
C PRO A 78 2.21 9.46 3.71
N ILE A 79 2.99 8.63 3.03
CA ILE A 79 3.00 7.18 3.23
C ILE A 79 3.57 6.86 4.60
N LEU A 80 4.71 7.47 4.93
CA LEU A 80 5.36 7.27 6.22
C LEU A 80 4.51 7.81 7.37
N ALA A 81 3.85 8.94 7.16
CA ALA A 81 2.92 9.51 8.13
C ALA A 81 1.74 8.56 8.40
N ALA A 82 1.20 7.93 7.36
CA ALA A 82 0.14 6.96 7.52
C ALA A 82 0.59 5.78 8.38
N LEU A 83 1.81 5.29 8.17
CA LEU A 83 2.39 4.21 8.97
C LEU A 83 2.48 4.61 10.45
N VAL A 84 3.06 5.77 10.72
CA VAL A 84 3.31 6.23 12.09
C VAL A 84 2.00 6.56 12.81
N GLU A 85 1.12 7.32 12.17
CA GLU A 85 -0.12 7.78 12.81
C GLU A 85 -1.13 6.66 13.02
N SER A 86 -1.16 5.67 12.12
CA SER A 86 -2.03 4.50 12.30
C SER A 86 -1.48 3.48 13.28
N GLN A 87 -0.20 3.59 13.65
CA GLN A 87 0.50 2.59 14.45
C GLN A 87 0.46 1.20 13.81
N ALA A 88 0.46 1.15 12.47
CA ALA A 88 0.46 -0.11 11.75
C ALA A 88 1.74 -0.91 12.07
N GLU A 89 1.62 -2.22 12.05
CA GLU A 89 2.74 -3.11 12.36
C GLU A 89 3.72 -3.24 11.20
N ALA A 90 3.29 -2.90 9.98
CA ALA A 90 4.13 -3.02 8.81
C ALA A 90 3.70 -2.06 7.70
N LEU A 91 4.69 -1.51 7.02
CA LEU A 91 4.52 -0.89 5.70
C LEU A 91 5.17 -1.82 4.68
N VAL A 92 4.42 -2.22 3.68
CA VAL A 92 4.90 -3.10 2.61
C VAL A 92 5.11 -2.27 1.35
N THR A 93 6.33 -2.24 0.85
CA THR A 93 6.66 -1.40 -0.31
C THR A 93 7.82 -2.00 -1.11
N GLY A 94 7.82 -1.71 -2.42
CA GLY A 94 8.97 -1.99 -3.28
C GLY A 94 9.88 -0.79 -3.48
N ASP A 95 9.53 0.36 -2.90
CA ASP A 95 10.29 1.59 -3.07
C ASP A 95 11.59 1.55 -2.27
N LYS A 96 12.71 1.69 -2.97
CA LYS A 96 14.04 1.63 -2.35
C LYS A 96 14.30 2.75 -1.35
N ASP A 97 13.75 3.93 -1.59
CA ASP A 97 13.93 5.07 -0.67
C ASP A 97 13.23 4.80 0.66
N LEU A 98 12.04 4.23 0.63
CA LEU A 98 11.34 3.84 1.85
C LEU A 98 12.01 2.66 2.53
N LEU A 99 12.43 1.65 1.76
CA LEU A 99 13.13 0.49 2.32
C LEU A 99 14.45 0.87 2.99
N SER A 100 15.09 1.96 2.57
CA SER A 100 16.31 2.44 3.22
C SER A 100 16.08 2.88 4.67
N LEU A 101 14.84 3.08 5.09
CA LEU A 101 14.47 3.46 6.44
C LEU A 101 14.00 2.27 7.29
N ALA A 102 14.20 1.05 6.80
CA ALA A 102 13.75 -0.17 7.51
C ALA A 102 14.44 -0.39 8.85
N ASP A 103 15.58 0.26 9.09
CA ASP A 103 16.26 0.24 10.38
C ASP A 103 15.56 1.09 11.45
N ARG A 104 14.71 2.05 11.02
CA ARG A 104 14.00 2.97 11.91
C ARG A 104 12.51 2.68 12.02
N TYR A 105 11.92 2.07 10.98
CA TYR A 105 10.48 1.84 10.88
C TYR A 105 10.22 0.40 10.43
N PRO A 106 9.05 -0.16 10.74
CA PRO A 106 8.70 -1.53 10.31
C PRO A 106 8.33 -1.55 8.82
N ILE A 107 9.33 -1.40 7.96
CA ILE A 107 9.17 -1.37 6.51
C ILE A 107 9.72 -2.66 5.92
N PHE A 108 8.92 -3.31 5.09
CA PHE A 108 9.23 -4.61 4.50
C PHE A 108 9.00 -4.59 3.00
N SER A 109 9.83 -5.33 2.27
CA SER A 109 9.52 -5.63 0.88
C SER A 109 8.34 -6.63 0.82
N PRO A 110 7.66 -6.74 -0.33
CA PRO A 110 6.63 -7.77 -0.47
C PRO A 110 7.13 -9.18 -0.16
N ALA A 111 8.35 -9.51 -0.59
CA ALA A 111 8.95 -10.82 -0.32
C ALA A 111 9.15 -11.06 1.17
N GLU A 112 9.68 -10.07 1.87
CA GLU A 112 9.90 -10.16 3.32
C GLU A 112 8.59 -10.29 4.08
N PHE A 113 7.59 -9.48 3.72
CA PHE A 113 6.28 -9.52 4.36
C PHE A 113 5.59 -10.85 4.11
N SER A 114 5.67 -11.37 2.90
CA SER A 114 5.08 -12.66 2.53
C SER A 114 5.57 -13.80 3.42
N LYS A 115 6.84 -13.76 3.83
CA LYS A 115 7.40 -14.78 4.73
C LYS A 115 6.85 -14.73 6.14
N ARG A 116 6.20 -13.63 6.51
CA ARG A 116 5.62 -13.43 7.86
C ARG A 116 4.16 -13.84 7.92
N LEU A 117 3.57 -14.16 6.81
CA LEU A 117 2.16 -14.57 6.71
C LEU A 117 1.96 -16.07 6.98
#